data_92213689832115dfd85220fbfd5ca383
#
_entry.id   92213689832115dfd85220fbfd5ca383
#
_cell.length_a   1.000
_cell.length_b   1.000
_cell.length_c   1.000
_cell.angle_alpha   90.00
_cell.angle_beta   90.00
_cell.angle_gamma   90.00
#
_symmetry.space_group_name_H-M   'P 1'
#
loop_
_entity.id
_entity.type
_entity.pdbx_description
1 polymer ?
#
loop_
_entity_poly.entity_id
_entity_poly.type
_entity_poly.pdbx_seq_one_letter_code
_entity_poly.pdbx_strand_id
1 'polypeptide(L)'
;MKLDTLLICDDIRQEAGGKQSLMGLYNDAMIFEASPEGVPAWPKFTRLAFFIRLSFNEDDKIRKGTSFSFSFKRGDESVEIARGPFTVQEPVPSRFVNLSIMANPFVINGPGEMTFSLLLLDDQGKAFKTFIGAGSIRIEQR
;
A
#
# COMPACT_ATOMS: atom_id res chain seq x y z
N MET A 1 8.51 -7.75 -14.33
CA MET A 1 7.99 -6.76 -13.36
C MET A 1 8.21 -7.28 -11.95
N LYS A 2 8.72 -6.42 -11.09
CA LYS A 2 9.06 -6.76 -9.72
C LYS A 2 8.61 -5.63 -8.79
N LEU A 3 8.11 -5.98 -7.61
CA LEU A 3 7.86 -5.02 -6.55
C LEU A 3 9.16 -4.82 -5.76
N ASP A 4 9.79 -3.67 -5.92
CA ASP A 4 11.07 -3.37 -5.27
C ASP A 4 10.89 -2.88 -3.84
N THR A 5 9.89 -2.05 -3.61
CA THR A 5 9.75 -1.34 -2.34
C THR A 5 8.28 -1.17 -2.00
N LEU A 6 7.93 -1.46 -0.77
CA LEU A 6 6.68 -1.05 -0.15
C LEU A 6 7.01 -0.42 1.19
N LEU A 7 6.71 0.87 1.34
CA LEU A 7 6.92 1.63 2.56
C LEU A 7 5.59 2.17 3.07
N ILE A 8 5.43 2.16 4.38
CA ILE A 8 4.24 2.63 5.08
C ILE A 8 4.61 3.88 5.87
N CYS A 9 3.86 4.95 5.67
CA CYS A 9 4.13 6.24 6.32
C CYS A 9 2.83 6.98 6.62
N ASP A 10 2.94 8.12 7.28
CA ASP A 10 1.78 8.96 7.59
C ASP A 10 1.31 9.75 6.39
N ASP A 11 2.23 10.22 5.55
CA ASP A 11 1.92 11.09 4.42
C ASP A 11 2.95 10.96 3.30
N ILE A 12 2.50 11.20 2.08
CA ILE A 12 3.33 11.30 0.89
C ILE A 12 3.02 12.62 0.22
N ARG A 13 4.05 13.45 0.00
CA ARG A 13 3.92 14.73 -0.67
C ARG A 13 4.60 14.72 -2.01
N GLN A 14 3.93 15.30 -3.00
CA GLN A 14 4.51 15.55 -4.30
C GLN A 14 5.33 16.85 -4.22
N GLU A 15 6.59 16.76 -4.63
CA GLU A 15 7.50 17.88 -4.67
C GLU A 15 7.76 18.33 -6.11
N ALA A 16 8.35 19.51 -6.25
CA ALA A 16 8.76 20.00 -7.57
C ALA A 16 9.77 19.07 -8.23
N GLY A 17 9.69 18.92 -9.55
CA GLY A 17 10.61 18.07 -10.32
C GLY A 17 10.30 16.58 -10.26
N GLY A 18 9.07 16.20 -9.95
CA GLY A 18 8.65 14.80 -9.92
C GLY A 18 9.13 14.00 -8.72
N LYS A 19 9.64 14.68 -7.70
CA LYS A 19 10.08 14.04 -6.46
C LYS A 19 8.91 13.81 -5.50
N GLN A 20 9.10 12.87 -4.59
CA GLN A 20 8.16 12.59 -3.51
C GLN A 20 8.88 12.64 -2.17
N SER A 21 8.19 13.17 -1.16
CA SER A 21 8.65 13.14 0.24
C SER A 21 7.74 12.24 1.05
N LEU A 22 8.35 11.31 1.77
CA LEU A 22 7.65 10.40 2.68
C LEU A 22 7.83 10.93 4.09
N MET A 23 6.73 11.08 4.83
CA MET A 23 6.72 11.66 6.17
C MET A 23 6.16 10.63 7.16
N GLY A 24 6.84 10.46 8.30
CA GLY A 24 6.41 9.55 9.35
C GLY A 24 6.50 8.09 8.93
N LEU A 25 7.68 7.65 8.53
CA LEU A 25 7.90 6.28 8.07
C LEU A 25 7.81 5.29 9.23
N TYR A 26 6.94 4.28 9.08
CA TYR A 26 6.88 3.16 10.01
C TYR A 26 7.93 2.11 9.63
N ASN A 27 8.58 1.54 10.64
CA ASN A 27 9.51 0.44 10.43
C ASN A 27 8.74 -0.90 10.35
N ASP A 28 8.45 -1.48 11.49
CA ASP A 28 7.82 -2.80 11.57
C ASP A 28 6.59 -2.84 12.45
N ALA A 29 6.31 -1.77 13.19
CA ALA A 29 5.20 -1.73 14.12
C ALA A 29 4.54 -0.36 14.18
N MET A 30 3.23 -0.39 14.40
CA MET A 30 2.43 0.77 14.78
C MET A 30 1.92 0.53 16.20
N ILE A 31 2.27 1.43 17.10
CA ILE A 31 2.00 1.26 18.53
C ILE A 31 0.95 2.27 18.96
N PHE A 32 -0.13 1.77 19.53
CA PHE A 32 -1.16 2.58 20.15
C PHE A 32 -1.03 2.50 21.67
N GLU A 33 -1.11 3.63 22.33
CA GLU A 33 -1.14 3.67 23.80
C GLU A 33 -2.51 3.20 24.29
N ALA A 34 -2.50 2.34 25.31
CA ALA A 34 -3.72 1.98 25.98
C ALA A 34 -4.28 3.20 26.72
N SER A 35 -5.61 3.36 26.73
CA SER A 35 -6.24 4.40 27.52
C SER A 35 -5.94 4.17 29.01
N PRO A 36 -5.87 5.23 29.84
CA PRO A 36 -5.66 5.09 31.29
C PRO A 36 -6.69 4.20 31.99
N GLU A 37 -7.85 4.03 31.36
CA GLU A 37 -8.96 3.22 31.87
C GLU A 37 -8.86 1.73 31.48
N GLY A 38 -7.81 1.33 30.74
CA GLY A 38 -7.57 -0.05 30.34
C GLY A 38 -8.56 -0.61 29.33
N VAL A 39 -9.38 0.23 28.72
CA VAL A 39 -10.35 -0.18 27.68
C VAL A 39 -9.68 -0.07 26.31
N PRO A 40 -9.49 -1.21 25.60
CA PRO A 40 -9.02 -1.11 24.21
C PRO A 40 -10.11 -0.46 23.38
N ALA A 41 -9.88 0.77 22.95
CA ALA A 41 -10.81 1.50 22.09
C ALA A 41 -10.55 1.16 20.62
N TRP A 42 -10.92 -0.02 20.23
CA TRP A 42 -10.97 -0.43 18.81
C TRP A 42 -12.38 -0.17 18.25
N PRO A 43 -12.53 0.17 16.97
CA PRO A 43 -11.47 0.39 16.00
C PRO A 43 -10.71 1.70 16.20
N LYS A 44 -9.49 1.75 15.69
CA LYS A 44 -8.71 2.98 15.59
C LYS A 44 -8.84 3.54 14.17
N PHE A 45 -8.97 4.85 14.08
CA PHE A 45 -9.02 5.56 12.81
C PHE A 45 -7.74 6.36 12.68
N THR A 46 -7.02 6.13 11.60
CA THR A 46 -5.75 6.81 11.36
C THR A 46 -5.62 7.16 9.88
N ARG A 47 -4.61 7.92 9.54
CA ARG A 47 -4.22 8.21 8.17
C ARG A 47 -2.97 7.42 7.87
N LEU A 48 -2.99 6.68 6.77
CA LEU A 48 -1.82 5.95 6.29
C LEU A 48 -1.59 6.23 4.81
N ALA A 49 -0.33 6.22 4.44
CA ALA A 49 0.09 6.29 3.07
C ALA A 49 1.03 5.12 2.76
N PHE A 50 0.91 4.61 1.54
CA PHE A 50 1.71 3.48 1.06
C PHE A 50 2.47 3.91 -0.18
N PHE A 51 3.78 3.83 -0.10
CA PHE A 51 4.65 4.06 -1.25
C PHE A 51 5.10 2.73 -1.82
N ILE A 52 4.76 2.49 -3.08
CA ILE A 52 5.08 1.24 -3.77
C ILE A 52 5.91 1.56 -5.00
N ARG A 53 7.05 0.91 -5.14
CA ARG A 53 7.89 1.03 -6.32
C ARG A 53 7.93 -0.29 -7.06
N LEU A 54 7.55 -0.25 -8.32
CA LEU A 54 7.64 -1.38 -9.24
C LEU A 54 8.78 -1.14 -10.22
N SER A 55 9.55 -2.19 -10.50
CA SER A 55 10.56 -2.18 -11.55
C SER A 55 10.08 -2.98 -12.75
N PHE A 56 10.46 -2.53 -13.93
CA PHE A 56 10.07 -3.13 -15.21
C PHE A 56 11.30 -3.56 -15.99
N ASN A 57 11.18 -4.70 -16.65
CA ASN A 57 12.12 -5.15 -17.66
C ASN A 57 11.68 -4.62 -19.03
N GLU A 58 12.59 -4.68 -20.01
CA GLU A 58 12.31 -4.24 -21.39
C GLU A 58 11.12 -4.98 -22.02
N ASP A 59 10.88 -6.22 -21.59
CA ASP A 59 9.79 -7.06 -22.11
C ASP A 59 8.45 -6.82 -21.40
N ASP A 60 8.44 -6.09 -20.31
CA ASP A 60 7.21 -5.80 -19.57
C ASP A 60 6.38 -4.75 -20.31
N LYS A 61 5.12 -5.08 -20.51
CA LYS A 61 4.15 -4.18 -21.15
C LYS A 61 2.92 -4.04 -20.27
N ILE A 62 2.52 -2.80 -20.05
CA ILE A 62 1.28 -2.50 -19.37
C ILE A 62 0.23 -2.19 -20.44
N ARG A 63 -0.78 -3.05 -20.53
CA ARG A 63 -1.87 -2.88 -21.50
C ARG A 63 -2.81 -1.78 -21.06
N LYS A 64 -3.45 -1.15 -22.04
CA LYS A 64 -4.53 -0.20 -21.77
C LYS A 64 -5.66 -0.91 -21.02
N GLY A 65 -6.23 -0.24 -20.04
CA GLY A 65 -7.30 -0.82 -19.21
C GLY A 65 -6.80 -1.60 -18.00
N THR A 66 -5.49 -1.59 -17.75
CA THR A 66 -4.93 -2.18 -16.53
C THR A 66 -5.35 -1.37 -15.30
N SER A 67 -5.70 -2.09 -14.24
CA SER A 67 -6.02 -1.51 -12.94
C SER A 67 -5.22 -2.20 -11.83
N PHE A 68 -5.23 -1.61 -10.65
CA PHE A 68 -4.63 -2.23 -9.48
C PHE A 68 -5.67 -2.43 -8.39
N SER A 69 -5.42 -3.41 -7.52
CA SER A 69 -6.13 -3.60 -6.26
C SER A 69 -5.09 -3.78 -5.16
N PHE A 70 -5.17 -2.96 -4.14
CA PHE A 70 -4.29 -3.00 -2.99
C PHE A 70 -5.09 -3.35 -1.75
N SER A 71 -4.66 -4.37 -1.01
CA SER A 71 -5.41 -4.92 0.10
C SER A 71 -4.51 -5.32 1.26
N PHE A 72 -5.10 -5.50 2.44
CA PHE A 72 -4.42 -6.12 3.56
C PHE A 72 -5.19 -7.35 4.06
N LYS A 73 -4.43 -8.20 4.74
CA LYS A 73 -4.96 -9.34 5.46
C LYS A 73 -4.46 -9.29 6.91
N ARG A 74 -5.37 -9.51 7.86
CA ARG A 74 -5.08 -9.63 9.29
C ARG A 74 -5.93 -10.78 9.85
N GLY A 75 -5.28 -11.90 10.18
CA GLY A 75 -6.00 -13.12 10.53
C GLY A 75 -6.93 -13.54 9.39
N ASP A 76 -8.23 -13.67 9.68
CA ASP A 76 -9.26 -13.98 8.69
C ASP A 76 -9.84 -12.74 7.99
N GLU A 77 -9.48 -11.55 8.45
CA GLU A 77 -9.92 -10.29 7.84
C GLU A 77 -9.13 -10.01 6.58
N SER A 78 -9.83 -9.74 5.49
CA SER A 78 -9.23 -9.30 4.22
C SER A 78 -10.01 -8.09 3.70
N VAL A 79 -9.31 -6.98 3.47
CA VAL A 79 -9.92 -5.70 3.11
C VAL A 79 -9.18 -5.08 1.94
N GLU A 80 -9.92 -4.68 0.91
CA GLU A 80 -9.37 -3.83 -0.16
C GLU A 80 -9.24 -2.40 0.35
N ILE A 81 -8.00 -1.87 0.29
CA ILE A 81 -7.69 -0.50 0.72
C ILE A 81 -7.96 0.48 -0.41
N ALA A 82 -7.54 0.12 -1.62
CA ALA A 82 -7.65 0.99 -2.77
C ALA A 82 -7.74 0.18 -4.07
N ARG A 83 -8.44 0.75 -5.04
CA ARG A 83 -8.56 0.22 -6.39
C ARG A 83 -8.59 1.40 -7.36
N GLY A 84 -7.91 1.27 -8.48
CA GLY A 84 -7.88 2.34 -9.46
C GLY A 84 -7.18 1.96 -10.75
N PRO A 85 -7.17 2.85 -11.73
CA PRO A 85 -6.45 2.63 -12.97
C PRO A 85 -4.94 2.61 -12.72
N PHE A 86 -4.26 1.75 -13.46
CA PHE A 86 -2.81 1.67 -13.47
C PHE A 86 -2.32 2.00 -14.88
N THR A 87 -1.93 3.25 -15.08
CA THR A 87 -1.47 3.75 -16.38
C THR A 87 0.01 4.11 -16.30
N VAL A 88 0.74 3.66 -17.30
CA VAL A 88 2.14 4.00 -17.46
C VAL A 88 2.28 4.71 -18.82
N GLN A 89 2.95 5.86 -18.82
CA GLN A 89 3.22 6.56 -20.07
C GLN A 89 4.21 5.76 -20.92
N GLU A 90 3.89 5.58 -22.17
CA GLU A 90 4.80 4.95 -23.12
C GLU A 90 5.47 6.00 -24.02
N PRO A 91 6.78 5.88 -24.32
CA PRO A 91 7.68 4.88 -23.76
C PRO A 91 7.88 5.11 -22.24
N VAL A 92 8.06 4.02 -21.51
CA VAL A 92 8.27 4.10 -20.05
C VAL A 92 9.57 4.90 -19.82
N PRO A 93 9.47 6.12 -19.25
CA PRO A 93 10.64 7.00 -19.15
C PRO A 93 11.66 6.53 -18.12
N SER A 94 11.33 5.54 -17.33
CA SER A 94 12.13 5.02 -16.24
C SER A 94 11.90 3.53 -16.08
N ARG A 95 12.90 2.84 -15.54
CA ARG A 95 12.78 1.45 -15.11
C ARG A 95 11.80 1.25 -13.96
N PHE A 96 11.40 2.34 -13.31
CA PHE A 96 10.60 2.31 -12.09
C PHE A 96 9.31 3.08 -12.27
N VAL A 97 8.25 2.55 -11.69
CA VAL A 97 6.98 3.25 -11.52
C VAL A 97 6.64 3.28 -10.05
N ASN A 98 6.29 4.46 -9.56
CA ASN A 98 5.87 4.65 -8.18
C ASN A 98 4.35 4.74 -8.12
N LEU A 99 3.76 3.99 -7.20
CA LEU A 99 2.35 4.07 -6.88
C LEU A 99 2.23 4.58 -5.44
N SER A 100 1.50 5.68 -5.27
CA SER A 100 1.25 6.27 -3.95
C SER A 100 -0.23 6.11 -3.63
N ILE A 101 -0.52 5.47 -2.50
CA ILE A 101 -1.88 5.22 -2.05
C ILE A 101 -2.07 5.91 -0.71
N MET A 102 -3.10 6.76 -0.64
CA MET A 102 -3.49 7.45 0.59
C MET A 102 -4.78 6.84 1.12
N ALA A 103 -4.79 6.41 2.36
CA ALA A 103 -5.97 5.91 3.04
C ALA A 103 -6.29 6.81 4.25
N ASN A 104 -7.40 7.54 4.16
CA ASN A 104 -7.86 8.44 5.22
C ASN A 104 -9.39 8.48 5.25
N PRO A 105 -10.04 7.89 6.26
CA PRO A 105 -9.43 7.17 7.36
C PRO A 105 -8.99 5.75 6.97
N PHE A 106 -7.95 5.28 7.62
CA PHE A 106 -7.59 3.85 7.61
C PHE A 106 -8.06 3.25 8.93
N VAL A 107 -8.87 2.20 8.83
CA VAL A 107 -9.53 1.61 10.00
C VAL A 107 -8.76 0.37 10.46
N ILE A 108 -8.36 0.37 11.73
CA ILE A 108 -7.65 -0.74 12.36
C ILE A 108 -8.56 -1.33 13.42
N ASN A 109 -9.00 -2.57 13.23
CA ASN A 109 -10.00 -3.23 14.07
C ASN A 109 -9.43 -3.94 15.29
N GLY A 110 -8.12 -4.05 15.41
CA GLY A 110 -7.49 -4.69 16.55
C GLY A 110 -5.99 -4.87 16.36
N PRO A 111 -5.30 -5.40 17.37
CA PRO A 111 -3.88 -5.71 17.26
C PRO A 111 -3.63 -6.90 16.34
N GLY A 112 -2.38 -7.10 15.97
CA GLY A 112 -1.94 -8.23 15.15
C GLY A 112 -1.13 -7.79 13.95
N GLU A 113 -0.68 -8.75 13.16
CA GLU A 113 0.09 -8.48 11.96
C GLU A 113 -0.83 -8.24 10.77
N MET A 114 -0.60 -7.13 10.07
CA MET A 114 -1.26 -6.81 8.81
C MET A 114 -0.28 -7.05 7.67
N THR A 115 -0.68 -7.85 6.70
CA THR A 115 0.11 -8.17 5.53
C THR A 115 -0.54 -7.58 4.29
N PHE A 116 0.24 -6.86 3.48
CA PHE A 116 -0.27 -6.13 2.32
C PHE A 116 0.03 -6.86 1.02
N SER A 117 -0.89 -6.73 0.08
CA SER A 117 -0.79 -7.35 -1.24
C SER A 117 -1.24 -6.40 -2.32
N LEU A 118 -0.56 -6.46 -3.46
CA LEU A 118 -0.89 -5.70 -4.66
C LEU A 118 -1.20 -6.66 -5.81
N LEU A 119 -2.32 -6.42 -6.46
CA LEU A 119 -2.73 -7.13 -7.68
C LEU A 119 -2.78 -6.16 -8.84
N LEU A 120 -2.26 -6.56 -9.98
CA LEU A 120 -2.51 -5.88 -11.25
C LEU A 120 -3.53 -6.70 -12.04
N LEU A 121 -4.57 -6.00 -12.50
CA LEU A 121 -5.73 -6.60 -13.13
C LEU A 121 -5.81 -6.16 -14.60
N ASP A 122 -6.20 -7.08 -15.47
CA ASP A 122 -6.45 -6.77 -16.87
C ASP A 122 -7.79 -6.02 -17.05
N ASP A 123 -8.15 -5.72 -18.29
CA ASP A 123 -9.39 -5.02 -18.64
C ASP A 123 -10.66 -5.84 -18.33
N GLN A 124 -10.52 -7.14 -18.09
CA GLN A 124 -11.60 -8.02 -17.65
C GLN A 124 -11.65 -8.17 -16.12
N GLY A 125 -10.79 -7.46 -15.40
CA GLY A 125 -10.70 -7.55 -13.94
C GLY A 125 -9.97 -8.80 -13.43
N LYS A 126 -9.29 -9.54 -14.29
CA LYS A 126 -8.54 -10.72 -13.93
C LYS A 126 -7.10 -10.35 -13.57
N ALA A 127 -6.61 -10.88 -12.45
CA ALA A 127 -5.23 -10.67 -12.04
C ALA A 127 -4.25 -11.36 -12.99
N PHE A 128 -3.32 -10.59 -13.53
CA PHE A 128 -2.23 -11.12 -14.36
C PHE A 128 -0.87 -11.00 -13.66
N LYS A 129 -0.78 -10.22 -12.61
CA LYS A 129 0.41 -10.11 -11.75
C LYS A 129 -0.02 -9.92 -10.31
N THR A 130 0.57 -10.70 -9.41
CA THR A 130 0.24 -10.68 -7.99
C THR A 130 1.50 -10.53 -7.16
N PHE A 131 1.44 -9.63 -6.15
CA PHE A 131 2.49 -9.45 -5.16
C PHE A 131 1.88 -9.70 -3.80
N ILE A 132 1.82 -10.97 -3.40
CA ILE A 132 1.22 -11.40 -2.13
C ILE A 132 2.26 -11.25 -1.02
N GLY A 133 1.84 -10.66 0.11
CA GLY A 133 2.75 -10.46 1.24
C GLY A 133 3.90 -9.51 0.93
N ALA A 134 3.64 -8.48 0.12
CA ALA A 134 4.65 -7.52 -0.32
C ALA A 134 5.23 -6.67 0.81
N GLY A 135 4.53 -6.56 1.92
CA GLY A 135 4.96 -5.86 3.12
C GLY A 135 4.05 -6.20 4.29
N SER A 136 4.49 -5.89 5.49
CA SER A 136 3.71 -6.11 6.70
C SER A 136 4.01 -5.05 7.76
N ILE A 137 3.06 -4.89 8.68
CA ILE A 137 3.23 -4.06 9.86
C ILE A 137 2.52 -4.74 11.04
N ARG A 138 3.14 -4.69 12.20
CA ARG A 138 2.55 -5.23 13.42
C ARG A 138 1.82 -4.11 14.16
N ILE A 139 0.56 -4.35 14.47
CA ILE A 139 -0.25 -3.45 15.27
C ILE A 139 -0.19 -3.90 16.71
N GLU A 140 0.28 -3.00 17.57
CA GLU A 140 0.42 -3.27 19.01
C GLU A 140 -0.33 -2.22 19.83
N GLN A 141 -0.79 -2.65 20.98
CA GLN A 141 -1.31 -1.78 22.02
C GLN A 141 -0.51 -1.99 23.31
N ARG A 142 -0.04 -0.91 23.88
CA ARG A 142 0.77 -0.90 25.10
C ARG A 142 0.15 -0.01 26.16
#